data_84f0feec9bebcd5a505a778db6203fbe
#
_entry.id   84f0feec9bebcd5a505a778db6203fbe
#
_cell.length_a   1.000
_cell.length_b   1.000
_cell.length_c   1.000
_cell.angle_alpha   90.00
_cell.angle_beta   90.00
_cell.angle_gamma   90.00
#
_symmetry.space_group_name_H-M   'P 1'
#
loop_
_entity.id
_entity.type
_entity.pdbx_description
1 polymer ?
#
loop_
_entity_poly.entity_id
_entity_poly.type
_entity_poly.pdbx_seq_one_letter_code
_entity_poly.pdbx_strand_id
1 'polypeptide(L)'
;IARMKWTNDANTLSVQVLNRHQNNLDLLFIDGNSGAVKIVMNEKDKAYVDVTDNLTFLKDNSFIWTSEKDGFNHIYLYDKNGKLKNQVTKGKWEVTNYYGLDEKTNTVFYQSVENASINRDVYRIGLDGKKKVRLSMDTGTTKATFSPNFQYYISTFSSANQPTKYALNEAKGGKELQVIQNNEALANKLKIYNLPTKEFFVLK
;
A
#
# COMPACT_ATOMS: atom_id res chain seq x y z
N ILE A 1 20.91 11.32 1.30
CA ILE A 1 19.93 10.74 2.24
C ILE A 1 18.54 11.04 1.69
N ALA A 2 17.75 10.00 1.44
CA ALA A 2 16.39 10.13 0.93
C ALA A 2 15.36 10.11 2.07
N ARG A 3 15.48 9.18 3.02
CA ARG A 3 14.56 9.02 4.15
C ARG A 3 15.29 8.59 5.41
N MET A 4 14.74 8.94 6.57
CA MET A 4 15.20 8.48 7.88
C MET A 4 14.00 8.10 8.73
N LYS A 5 14.13 7.02 9.50
CA LYS A 5 13.08 6.54 10.41
C LYS A 5 13.72 5.75 11.57
N TRP A 6 13.31 6.03 12.79
CA TRP A 6 13.71 5.20 13.93
C TRP A 6 13.09 3.79 13.79
N THR A 7 13.86 2.77 14.15
CA THR A 7 13.34 1.42 14.33
C THR A 7 12.54 1.32 15.63
N ASN A 8 12.04 0.14 15.98
CA ASN A 8 11.47 -0.07 17.32
C ASN A 8 12.53 -0.26 18.42
N ASP A 9 13.80 -0.34 18.04
CA ASP A 9 14.93 -0.17 18.96
C ASP A 9 15.30 1.31 19.01
N ALA A 10 15.19 1.91 20.20
CA ALA A 10 15.43 3.34 20.41
C ALA A 10 16.87 3.79 20.07
N ASN A 11 17.81 2.86 19.96
CA ASN A 11 19.22 3.13 19.64
C ASN A 11 19.55 2.90 18.15
N THR A 12 18.59 2.51 17.33
CA THR A 12 18.85 2.20 15.91
C THR A 12 18.04 3.09 14.97
N LEU A 13 18.76 3.92 14.19
CA LEU A 13 18.19 4.76 13.13
C LEU A 13 18.30 4.05 11.78
N SER A 14 17.22 3.92 11.05
CA SER A 14 17.24 3.50 9.66
C SER A 14 17.38 4.70 8.72
N VAL A 15 18.23 4.56 7.69
CA VAL A 15 18.50 5.61 6.71
C VAL A 15 18.47 5.02 5.31
N GLN A 16 17.67 5.58 4.42
CA GLN A 16 17.67 5.27 3.01
C GLN A 16 18.63 6.20 2.28
N VAL A 17 19.62 5.65 1.61
CA VAL A 17 20.61 6.38 0.82
C VAL A 17 20.47 6.01 -0.64
N LEU A 18 20.06 6.96 -1.45
CA LEU A 18 19.93 6.80 -2.90
C LEU A 18 21.11 7.51 -3.58
N ASN A 19 21.72 6.86 -4.58
CA ASN A 19 22.77 7.48 -5.37
C ASN A 19 22.21 8.57 -6.32
N ARG A 20 23.08 9.38 -6.91
CA ARG A 20 22.68 10.48 -7.81
C ARG A 20 21.94 9.99 -9.07
N HIS A 21 22.28 8.82 -9.58
CA HIS A 21 21.61 8.21 -10.74
C HIS A 21 20.25 7.59 -10.41
N GLN A 22 19.87 7.56 -9.13
CA GLN A 22 18.61 6.99 -8.63
C GLN A 22 18.38 5.52 -9.04
N ASN A 23 19.44 4.75 -9.13
CA ASN A 23 19.40 3.36 -9.54
C ASN A 23 20.09 2.40 -8.54
N ASN A 24 20.50 2.92 -7.38
CA ASN A 24 21.07 2.14 -6.29
C ASN A 24 20.68 2.76 -4.95
N LEU A 25 19.91 2.03 -4.18
CA LEU A 25 19.40 2.42 -2.88
C LEU A 25 19.93 1.48 -1.79
N ASP A 26 20.57 2.02 -0.78
CA ASP A 26 21.00 1.31 0.41
C ASP A 26 20.07 1.65 1.58
N LEU A 27 19.62 0.64 2.30
CA LEU A 27 19.02 0.77 3.62
C LEU A 27 20.10 0.51 4.66
N LEU A 28 20.44 1.56 5.40
CA LEU A 28 21.43 1.54 6.47
C LEU A 28 20.75 1.45 7.82
N PHE A 29 21.36 0.75 8.77
CA PHE A 29 21.09 0.90 10.19
C PHE A 29 22.29 1.56 10.86
N ILE A 30 22.03 2.60 11.63
CA ILE A 30 23.02 3.40 12.35
C ILE A 30 22.77 3.23 13.84
N ASP A 31 23.78 2.78 14.58
CA ASP A 31 23.75 2.75 16.04
C ASP A 31 23.85 4.15 16.60
N GLY A 32 22.84 4.57 17.37
CA GLY A 32 22.76 5.94 17.92
C GLY A 32 23.79 6.26 18.99
N ASN A 33 24.41 5.26 19.61
CA ASN A 33 25.42 5.46 20.65
C ASN A 33 26.84 5.57 20.07
N SER A 34 27.17 4.64 19.14
CA SER A 34 28.53 4.54 18.59
C SER A 34 28.67 5.23 17.22
N GLY A 35 27.57 5.52 16.52
CA GLY A 35 27.58 5.98 15.14
C GLY A 35 27.94 4.86 14.12
N ALA A 36 28.05 3.60 14.56
CA ALA A 36 28.39 2.50 13.69
C ALA A 36 27.30 2.30 12.61
N VAL A 37 27.71 2.12 11.36
CA VAL A 37 26.83 2.00 10.19
C VAL A 37 26.87 0.59 9.64
N LYS A 38 25.70 0.00 9.39
CA LYS A 38 25.53 -1.31 8.75
C LYS A 38 24.60 -1.18 7.56
N ILE A 39 25.03 -1.63 6.38
CA ILE A 39 24.12 -1.83 5.23
C ILE A 39 23.29 -3.09 5.51
N VAL A 40 21.97 -2.95 5.61
CA VAL A 40 21.05 -4.05 5.89
C VAL A 40 20.43 -4.61 4.62
N MET A 41 20.20 -3.74 3.63
CA MET A 41 19.60 -4.11 2.36
C MET A 41 20.12 -3.18 1.26
N ASN A 42 20.26 -3.72 0.05
CA ASN A 42 20.55 -2.95 -1.14
C ASN A 42 19.51 -3.29 -2.23
N GLU A 43 18.98 -2.27 -2.88
CA GLU A 43 18.20 -2.39 -4.11
C GLU A 43 18.92 -1.69 -5.25
N LYS A 44 18.96 -2.35 -6.38
CA LYS A 44 19.63 -1.85 -7.58
C LYS A 44 18.87 -2.25 -8.82
N ASP A 45 18.70 -1.33 -9.74
CA ASP A 45 18.12 -1.56 -11.05
C ASP A 45 19.00 -0.89 -12.13
N LYS A 46 18.85 -1.31 -13.39
CA LYS A 46 19.56 -0.71 -14.52
C LYS A 46 19.02 0.68 -14.88
N ALA A 47 17.73 0.89 -14.64
CA ALA A 47 17.04 2.13 -14.97
C ALA A 47 16.83 2.99 -13.72
N TYR A 48 16.02 2.53 -12.76
CA TYR A 48 15.55 3.37 -11.67
C TYR A 48 15.15 2.54 -10.44
N VAL A 49 15.35 3.07 -9.24
CA VAL A 49 14.85 2.53 -7.97
C VAL A 49 14.06 3.62 -7.26
N ASP A 50 12.78 3.36 -7.00
CA ASP A 50 11.93 4.27 -6.25
C ASP A 50 12.28 4.29 -4.76
N VAL A 51 12.21 5.47 -4.16
CA VAL A 51 12.29 5.63 -2.71
C VAL A 51 10.93 5.28 -2.10
N THR A 52 10.91 4.35 -1.15
CA THR A 52 9.67 3.99 -0.48
C THR A 52 9.50 4.70 0.86
N ASP A 53 8.29 5.23 1.10
CA ASP A 53 7.85 5.73 2.41
C ASP A 53 7.16 4.63 3.26
N ASN A 54 7.01 3.43 2.68
CA ASN A 54 6.25 2.31 3.27
C ASN A 54 7.06 1.45 4.26
N LEU A 55 8.32 1.81 4.56
CA LEU A 55 9.12 1.11 5.56
C LEU A 55 8.37 1.09 6.91
N THR A 56 8.01 -0.10 7.36
CA THR A 56 7.29 -0.30 8.63
C THR A 56 7.99 -1.37 9.45
N PHE A 57 8.47 -1.00 10.65
CA PHE A 57 9.10 -1.93 11.58
C PHE A 57 8.06 -2.64 12.42
N LEU A 58 8.21 -3.96 12.59
CA LEU A 58 7.47 -4.81 13.50
C LEU A 58 8.16 -4.82 14.87
N LYS A 59 7.46 -5.31 15.90
CA LYS A 59 7.99 -5.37 17.28
C LYS A 59 9.32 -6.13 17.41
N ASP A 60 9.57 -7.12 16.55
CA ASP A 60 10.83 -7.89 16.50
C ASP A 60 11.91 -7.22 15.64
N ASN A 61 11.68 -5.97 15.21
CA ASN A 61 12.49 -5.22 14.25
C ASN A 61 12.63 -5.88 12.86
N SER A 62 11.86 -6.92 12.55
CA SER A 62 11.61 -7.24 11.15
C SER A 62 10.85 -6.09 10.49
N PHE A 63 10.87 -5.98 9.16
CA PHE A 63 10.27 -4.82 8.53
C PHE A 63 9.58 -5.15 7.21
N ILE A 64 8.54 -4.38 6.92
CA ILE A 64 7.87 -4.35 5.63
C ILE A 64 8.55 -3.32 4.74
N TRP A 65 8.70 -3.71 3.48
CA TRP A 65 9.27 -2.91 2.41
C TRP A 65 8.43 -3.07 1.14
N THR A 66 8.30 -2.03 0.34
CA THR A 66 7.70 -2.11 -1.00
C THR A 66 8.77 -1.92 -2.05
N SER A 67 8.73 -2.73 -3.11
CA SER A 67 9.77 -2.76 -4.14
C SER A 67 9.23 -3.27 -5.47
N GLU A 68 9.78 -2.76 -6.56
CA GLU A 68 9.52 -3.18 -7.94
C GLU A 68 10.51 -4.24 -8.46
N LYS A 69 11.31 -4.84 -7.59
CA LYS A 69 12.42 -5.74 -7.97
C LYS A 69 12.02 -6.97 -8.78
N ASP A 70 10.74 -7.33 -8.83
CA ASP A 70 10.21 -8.41 -9.68
C ASP A 70 9.41 -7.89 -10.90
N GLY A 71 9.50 -6.58 -11.19
CA GLY A 71 8.87 -5.92 -12.34
C GLY A 71 7.55 -5.21 -12.01
N PHE A 72 7.01 -5.38 -10.79
CA PHE A 72 5.82 -4.69 -10.30
C PHE A 72 6.04 -4.31 -8.83
N ASN A 73 5.40 -3.22 -8.39
CA ASN A 73 5.47 -2.83 -6.98
C ASN A 73 4.73 -3.83 -6.09
N HIS A 74 5.48 -4.50 -5.21
CA HIS A 74 4.95 -5.49 -4.28
C HIS A 74 5.44 -5.28 -2.85
N ILE A 75 4.76 -5.93 -1.89
CA ILE A 75 5.05 -5.87 -0.46
C ILE A 75 5.92 -7.07 -0.08
N TYR A 76 7.01 -6.80 0.63
CA TYR A 76 7.99 -7.76 1.11
C TYR A 76 8.18 -7.66 2.61
N LEU A 77 8.42 -8.80 3.25
CA LEU A 77 8.82 -8.89 4.65
C LEU A 77 10.28 -9.31 4.75
N TYR A 78 11.06 -8.53 5.50
CA TYR A 78 12.47 -8.80 5.81
C TYR A 78 12.65 -9.03 7.30
N ASP A 79 13.66 -9.81 7.69
CA ASP A 79 14.08 -9.88 9.07
C ASP A 79 14.91 -8.62 9.47
N LYS A 80 15.21 -8.49 10.76
CA LYS A 80 15.98 -7.37 11.30
C LYS A 80 17.41 -7.21 10.73
N ASN A 81 17.91 -8.21 10.00
CA ASN A 81 19.22 -8.20 9.38
C ASN A 81 19.15 -7.92 7.87
N GLY A 82 17.95 -7.68 7.33
CA GLY A 82 17.72 -7.43 5.91
C GLY A 82 17.63 -8.69 5.04
N LYS A 83 17.49 -9.87 5.65
CA LYS A 83 17.22 -11.11 4.90
C LYS A 83 15.74 -11.20 4.56
N LEU A 84 15.43 -11.43 3.29
CA LEU A 84 14.05 -11.63 2.84
C LEU A 84 13.43 -12.85 3.53
N LYS A 85 12.32 -12.64 4.25
CA LYS A 85 11.50 -13.67 4.88
C LYS A 85 10.39 -14.15 3.94
N ASN A 86 9.68 -13.18 3.30
CA ASN A 86 8.54 -13.50 2.45
C ASN A 86 8.24 -12.36 1.46
N GLN A 87 7.79 -12.72 0.26
CA GLN A 87 7.07 -11.81 -0.63
C GLN A 87 5.58 -11.93 -0.33
N VAL A 88 5.02 -10.89 0.28
CA VAL A 88 3.63 -10.90 0.79
C VAL A 88 2.61 -10.81 -0.36
N THR A 89 2.89 -9.96 -1.35
CA THR A 89 2.07 -9.82 -2.56
C THR A 89 2.89 -10.17 -3.80
N LYS A 90 2.26 -10.78 -4.82
CA LYS A 90 2.92 -11.18 -6.06
C LYS A 90 1.94 -11.28 -7.21
N GLY A 91 2.41 -11.05 -8.44
CA GLY A 91 1.60 -11.15 -9.65
C GLY A 91 2.03 -10.16 -10.72
N LYS A 92 1.38 -10.20 -11.90
CA LYS A 92 1.59 -9.21 -12.98
C LYS A 92 0.69 -7.99 -12.78
N TRP A 93 0.78 -7.38 -11.62
CA TRP A 93 0.02 -6.22 -11.18
C TRP A 93 0.78 -5.53 -10.03
N GLU A 94 0.43 -4.31 -9.70
CA GLU A 94 1.13 -3.54 -8.68
C GLU A 94 0.25 -3.19 -7.47
N VAL A 95 0.88 -3.09 -6.33
CA VAL A 95 0.37 -2.40 -5.14
C VAL A 95 0.49 -0.91 -5.38
N THR A 96 -0.64 -0.22 -5.42
CA THR A 96 -0.70 1.24 -5.64
C THR A 96 -0.69 2.03 -4.34
N ASN A 97 -1.03 1.40 -3.22
CA ASN A 97 -0.90 2.01 -1.88
C ASN A 97 -0.77 0.91 -0.81
N TYR A 98 0.11 1.14 0.15
CA TYR A 98 0.23 0.35 1.37
C TYR A 98 -0.42 1.13 2.52
N TYR A 99 -1.45 0.58 3.14
CA TYR A 99 -2.18 1.24 4.22
C TYR A 99 -1.64 0.92 5.61
N GLY A 100 -0.98 -0.22 5.77
CA GLY A 100 -0.37 -0.61 7.03
C GLY A 100 -0.49 -2.09 7.36
N LEU A 101 -0.05 -2.43 8.58
CA LEU A 101 -0.05 -3.78 9.14
C LEU A 101 -0.76 -3.78 10.49
N ASP A 102 -1.73 -4.66 10.66
CA ASP A 102 -2.18 -5.09 11.98
C ASP A 102 -1.30 -6.24 12.47
N GLU A 103 -0.36 -5.91 13.36
CA GLU A 103 0.55 -6.92 13.94
C GLU A 103 -0.16 -7.95 14.82
N LYS A 104 -1.34 -7.61 15.41
CA LYS A 104 -2.09 -8.57 16.26
C LYS A 104 -2.61 -9.74 15.46
N THR A 105 -3.05 -9.48 14.24
CA THR A 105 -3.61 -10.49 13.32
C THR A 105 -2.64 -10.90 12.22
N ASN A 106 -1.43 -10.28 12.15
CA ASN A 106 -0.47 -10.43 11.06
C ASN A 106 -1.12 -10.18 9.70
N THR A 107 -1.90 -9.10 9.60
CA THR A 107 -2.67 -8.77 8.39
C THR A 107 -2.20 -7.45 7.79
N VAL A 108 -1.83 -7.47 6.52
CA VAL A 108 -1.44 -6.32 5.72
C VAL A 108 -2.66 -5.80 4.95
N PHE A 109 -2.81 -4.47 4.89
CA PHE A 109 -3.85 -3.78 4.14
C PHE A 109 -3.21 -2.94 3.04
N TYR A 110 -3.75 -3.05 1.82
CA TYR A 110 -3.19 -2.40 0.64
C TYR A 110 -4.25 -2.12 -0.43
N GLN A 111 -3.88 -1.31 -1.40
CA GLN A 111 -4.64 -1.08 -2.62
C GLN A 111 -3.85 -1.64 -3.80
N SER A 112 -4.53 -2.19 -4.79
CA SER A 112 -3.87 -2.69 -6.00
C SER A 112 -4.76 -2.59 -7.24
N VAL A 113 -4.13 -2.79 -8.42
CA VAL A 113 -4.78 -2.91 -9.73
C VAL A 113 -4.97 -4.38 -10.17
N GLU A 114 -4.89 -5.30 -9.22
CA GLU A 114 -4.92 -6.76 -9.47
C GLU A 114 -6.17 -7.23 -10.24
N ASN A 115 -7.32 -6.63 -9.96
CA ASN A 115 -8.59 -7.02 -10.58
C ASN A 115 -8.75 -6.47 -12.01
N ALA A 116 -8.30 -5.23 -12.23
CA ALA A 116 -8.26 -4.58 -13.55
C ALA A 116 -7.34 -3.36 -13.52
N SER A 117 -6.59 -3.11 -14.59
CA SER A 117 -5.62 -2.02 -14.67
C SER A 117 -6.22 -0.62 -14.49
N ILE A 118 -7.50 -0.46 -14.82
CA ILE A 118 -8.25 0.81 -14.69
C ILE A 118 -8.95 0.96 -13.34
N ASN A 119 -8.99 -0.08 -12.51
CA ASN A 119 -9.63 -0.07 -11.19
C ASN A 119 -8.57 -0.08 -10.09
N ARG A 120 -8.96 0.42 -8.92
CA ARG A 120 -8.15 0.32 -7.71
C ARG A 120 -9.01 -0.22 -6.59
N ASP A 121 -8.62 -1.38 -6.13
CA ASP A 121 -9.35 -2.13 -5.12
C ASP A 121 -8.55 -2.20 -3.81
N VAL A 122 -9.26 -2.20 -2.70
CA VAL A 122 -8.70 -2.38 -1.36
C VAL A 122 -8.71 -3.85 -0.99
N TYR A 123 -7.59 -4.33 -0.46
CA TYR A 123 -7.38 -5.71 -0.04
C TYR A 123 -6.81 -5.80 1.36
N ARG A 124 -7.00 -6.96 1.96
CA ARG A 124 -6.20 -7.44 3.09
C ARG A 124 -5.58 -8.79 2.75
N ILE A 125 -4.39 -9.07 3.30
CA ILE A 125 -3.68 -10.33 3.11
C ILE A 125 -2.91 -10.66 4.38
N GLY A 126 -2.76 -11.95 4.70
CA GLY A 126 -1.85 -12.36 5.77
C GLY A 126 -0.39 -12.02 5.45
N LEU A 127 0.40 -11.72 6.45
CA LEU A 127 1.83 -11.42 6.32
C LEU A 127 2.61 -12.61 5.70
N ASP A 128 2.04 -13.81 5.75
CA ASP A 128 2.53 -15.02 5.06
C ASP A 128 2.14 -15.12 3.58
N GLY A 129 1.43 -14.10 3.06
CA GLY A 129 0.95 -14.06 1.68
C GLY A 129 -0.32 -14.90 1.42
N LYS A 130 -0.99 -15.37 2.49
CA LYS A 130 -2.21 -16.19 2.39
C LYS A 130 -3.46 -15.43 2.86
N LYS A 131 -4.62 -16.05 2.70
CA LYS A 131 -5.93 -15.52 3.14
C LYS A 131 -6.23 -14.12 2.61
N LYS A 132 -5.87 -13.86 1.35
CA LYS A 132 -6.20 -12.61 0.66
C LYS A 132 -7.71 -12.43 0.55
N VAL A 133 -8.20 -11.23 0.86
CA VAL A 133 -9.60 -10.84 0.73
C VAL A 133 -9.68 -9.46 0.08
N ARG A 134 -10.50 -9.33 -0.97
CA ARG A 134 -10.89 -8.04 -1.53
C ARG A 134 -11.94 -7.42 -0.61
N LEU A 135 -11.74 -6.16 -0.23
CA LEU A 135 -12.61 -5.42 0.69
C LEU A 135 -13.54 -4.44 -0.05
N SER A 136 -13.14 -3.97 -1.24
CA SER A 136 -13.96 -3.12 -2.12
C SER A 136 -14.76 -3.97 -3.08
N MET A 137 -16.06 -3.74 -3.21
CA MET A 137 -16.95 -4.55 -4.05
C MET A 137 -17.30 -3.88 -5.37
N ASP A 138 -17.31 -2.54 -5.40
CA ASP A 138 -17.72 -1.76 -6.57
C ASP A 138 -16.61 -1.69 -7.63
N THR A 139 -17.02 -1.51 -8.90
CA THR A 139 -16.08 -1.33 -10.02
C THR A 139 -15.71 0.13 -10.17
N GLY A 140 -14.44 0.45 -9.95
CA GLY A 140 -13.92 1.82 -9.99
C GLY A 140 -12.67 1.98 -9.13
N THR A 141 -12.51 3.12 -8.51
CA THR A 141 -11.41 3.41 -7.62
C THR A 141 -11.89 3.55 -6.18
N THR A 142 -11.45 2.65 -5.32
CA THR A 142 -11.68 2.71 -3.87
C THR A 142 -10.37 3.05 -3.16
N LYS A 143 -10.36 4.14 -2.38
CA LYS A 143 -9.32 4.43 -1.38
C LYS A 143 -9.86 4.08 0.01
N ALA A 144 -8.96 3.83 0.96
CA ALA A 144 -9.33 3.52 2.34
C ALA A 144 -8.54 4.38 3.33
N THR A 145 -9.20 4.79 4.41
CA THR A 145 -8.57 5.36 5.60
C THR A 145 -8.93 4.45 6.77
N PHE A 146 -7.94 3.71 7.27
CA PHE A 146 -8.15 2.74 8.35
C PHE A 146 -8.12 3.38 9.72
N SER A 147 -8.91 2.81 10.65
CA SER A 147 -8.78 3.09 12.08
C SER A 147 -7.42 2.59 12.60
N PRO A 148 -6.86 3.18 13.68
CA PRO A 148 -5.54 2.80 14.20
C PRO A 148 -5.41 1.31 14.57
N ASN A 149 -6.52 0.64 14.89
CA ASN A 149 -6.58 -0.78 15.21
C ASN A 149 -6.98 -1.68 14.03
N PHE A 150 -7.11 -1.14 12.82
CA PHE A 150 -7.51 -1.84 11.60
C PHE A 150 -8.82 -2.65 11.70
N GLN A 151 -9.75 -2.25 12.58
CA GLN A 151 -11.06 -2.90 12.68
C GLN A 151 -12.06 -2.32 11.70
N TYR A 152 -11.92 -1.03 11.37
CA TYR A 152 -12.80 -0.29 10.47
C TYR A 152 -12.00 0.53 9.49
N TYR A 153 -12.65 0.91 8.39
CA TYR A 153 -12.10 1.90 7.45
C TYR A 153 -13.22 2.73 6.83
N ILE A 154 -12.88 3.97 6.50
CA ILE A 154 -13.70 4.81 5.64
C ILE A 154 -13.25 4.55 4.21
N SER A 155 -14.16 4.07 3.37
CA SER A 155 -13.94 4.00 1.93
C SER A 155 -14.30 5.31 1.26
N THR A 156 -13.47 5.70 0.28
CA THR A 156 -13.75 6.77 -0.67
C THR A 156 -13.79 6.13 -2.05
N PHE A 157 -14.99 5.90 -2.56
CA PHE A 157 -15.22 5.25 -3.84
C PHE A 157 -15.65 6.25 -4.91
N SER A 158 -15.15 6.10 -6.12
CA SER A 158 -15.63 6.81 -7.30
C SER A 158 -15.41 5.98 -8.57
N SER A 159 -16.22 6.25 -9.60
CA SER A 159 -16.01 5.69 -10.94
C SER A 159 -16.11 6.81 -11.99
N ALA A 160 -15.89 6.45 -13.25
CA ALA A 160 -15.94 7.40 -14.35
C ALA A 160 -17.31 8.10 -14.50
N ASN A 161 -18.40 7.41 -14.08
CA ASN A 161 -19.77 7.86 -14.26
C ASN A 161 -20.53 8.05 -12.92
N GLN A 162 -19.83 7.95 -11.78
CA GLN A 162 -20.45 8.05 -10.46
C GLN A 162 -19.67 9.01 -9.57
N PRO A 163 -20.33 9.99 -8.95
CA PRO A 163 -19.74 10.86 -7.94
C PRO A 163 -19.20 10.07 -6.75
N THR A 164 -18.26 10.67 -6.05
CA THR A 164 -17.62 10.06 -4.88
C THR A 164 -18.64 9.67 -3.80
N LYS A 165 -18.54 8.42 -3.33
CA LYS A 165 -19.27 7.88 -2.19
C LYS A 165 -18.30 7.66 -1.03
N TYR A 166 -18.75 8.01 0.19
CA TYR A 166 -18.03 7.76 1.43
C TYR A 166 -18.85 6.81 2.30
N ALA A 167 -18.21 5.76 2.80
CA ALA A 167 -18.88 4.81 3.68
C ALA A 167 -17.94 4.29 4.77
N LEU A 168 -18.51 3.99 5.94
CA LEU A 168 -17.84 3.26 7.01
C LEU A 168 -17.98 1.75 6.75
N ASN A 169 -16.87 1.02 6.82
CA ASN A 169 -16.82 -0.40 6.53
C ASN A 169 -16.06 -1.17 7.62
N GLU A 170 -16.41 -2.44 7.77
CA GLU A 170 -15.65 -3.40 8.57
C GLU A 170 -14.42 -3.89 7.79
N ALA A 171 -13.24 -3.85 8.41
CA ALA A 171 -12.00 -4.24 7.74
C ALA A 171 -11.80 -5.76 7.59
N LYS A 172 -12.56 -6.58 8.32
CA LYS A 172 -12.45 -8.04 8.26
C LYS A 172 -12.96 -8.62 6.94
N GLY A 173 -14.08 -8.12 6.45
CA GLY A 173 -14.73 -8.65 5.23
C GLY A 173 -15.15 -7.58 4.22
N GLY A 174 -14.92 -6.31 4.51
CA GLY A 174 -15.32 -5.20 3.63
C GLY A 174 -16.82 -4.86 3.73
N LYS A 175 -17.55 -5.41 4.73
CA LYS A 175 -18.96 -5.13 4.90
C LYS A 175 -19.19 -3.64 5.14
N GLU A 176 -20.01 -3.00 4.30
CA GLU A 176 -20.48 -1.63 4.52
C GLU A 176 -21.41 -1.59 5.74
N LEU A 177 -21.07 -0.74 6.70
CA LEU A 177 -21.84 -0.55 7.94
C LEU A 177 -22.75 0.66 7.84
N GLN A 178 -22.24 1.74 7.24
CA GLN A 178 -22.96 3.00 7.13
C GLN A 178 -22.48 3.80 5.92
N VAL A 179 -23.39 4.29 5.12
CA VAL A 179 -23.12 5.33 4.12
C VAL A 179 -23.02 6.68 4.82
N ILE A 180 -21.86 7.33 4.70
CA ILE A 180 -21.64 8.68 5.27
C ILE A 180 -22.14 9.73 4.29
N GLN A 181 -21.82 9.58 3.01
CA GLN A 181 -22.24 10.49 1.95
C GLN A 181 -22.24 9.74 0.60
N ASN A 182 -23.36 9.72 -0.10
CA ASN A 182 -23.51 9.10 -1.40
C ASN A 182 -23.50 10.09 -2.58
N ASN A 183 -23.56 11.39 -2.28
CA ASN A 183 -23.64 12.47 -3.27
C ASN A 183 -24.78 12.30 -4.30
N GLU A 184 -25.89 11.69 -3.88
CA GLU A 184 -27.05 11.42 -4.75
C GLU A 184 -27.66 12.70 -5.30
N ALA A 185 -27.75 13.77 -4.50
CA ALA A 185 -28.22 15.07 -4.95
C ALA A 185 -27.36 15.62 -6.11
N LEU A 186 -26.02 15.47 -6.02
CA LEU A 186 -25.11 15.83 -7.10
C LEU A 186 -25.33 14.94 -8.33
N ALA A 187 -25.44 13.61 -8.15
CA ALA A 187 -25.70 12.69 -9.24
C ALA A 187 -27.00 13.03 -10.00
N ASN A 188 -28.07 13.36 -9.28
CA ASN A 188 -29.33 13.77 -9.87
C ASN A 188 -29.24 15.13 -10.59
N LYS A 189 -28.49 16.09 -10.03
CA LYS A 189 -28.23 17.38 -10.68
C LYS A 189 -27.43 17.20 -11.98
N LEU A 190 -26.46 16.32 -12.02
CA LEU A 190 -25.63 16.06 -13.19
C LEU A 190 -26.45 15.46 -14.36
N LYS A 191 -27.51 14.71 -14.09
CA LYS A 191 -28.42 14.18 -15.12
C LYS A 191 -29.08 15.28 -15.96
N ILE A 192 -29.32 16.47 -15.38
CA ILE A 192 -29.94 17.60 -16.09
C ILE A 192 -29.03 18.10 -17.21
N TYR A 193 -27.71 17.97 -17.09
CA TYR A 193 -26.74 18.43 -18.08
C TYR A 193 -26.51 17.44 -19.22
N ASN A 194 -27.19 16.28 -19.21
CA ASN A 194 -27.08 15.24 -20.24
C ASN A 194 -25.61 14.93 -20.63
N LEU A 195 -24.76 14.77 -19.62
CA LEU A 195 -23.34 14.48 -19.82
C LEU A 195 -23.18 13.11 -20.49
N PRO A 196 -22.25 12.96 -21.44
CA PRO A 196 -22.00 11.67 -22.08
C PRO A 196 -21.42 10.68 -21.06
N THR A 197 -21.86 9.43 -21.15
CA THR A 197 -21.32 8.32 -20.37
C THR A 197 -19.91 8.01 -20.87
N LYS A 198 -18.96 7.86 -19.96
CA LYS A 198 -17.61 7.39 -20.28
C LYS A 198 -17.60 5.87 -20.39
N GLU A 199 -17.09 5.37 -21.49
CA GLU A 199 -16.92 3.94 -21.75
C GLU A 199 -15.43 3.60 -21.90
N PHE A 200 -15.03 2.43 -21.43
CA PHE A 200 -13.69 1.90 -21.58
C PHE A 200 -13.72 0.69 -22.50
N PHE A 201 -12.84 0.66 -23.47
CA PHE A 201 -12.72 -0.44 -24.42
C PHE A 201 -11.26 -0.78 -24.69
N VAL A 202 -11.02 -2.00 -25.16
CA VAL A 202 -9.69 -2.48 -25.53
C VAL A 202 -9.61 -2.54 -27.04
N LEU A 203 -8.62 -1.86 -27.62
CA LEU A 203 -8.23 -2.03 -29.02
C LEU A 203 -7.37 -3.28 -29.12
N LYS A 204 -7.71 -4.17 -30.04
CA LYS A 204 -6.94 -5.38 -30.38
C LYS A 204 -6.07 -5.12 -31.58
#